data_310257bc45a4074823571ac6764c1700
#
_entry.id   310257bc45a4074823571ac6764c1700
#
_cell.length_a   1.000
_cell.length_b   1.000
_cell.length_c   1.000
_cell.angle_alpha   90.00
_cell.angle_beta   90.00
_cell.angle_gamma   90.00
#
_symmetry.space_group_name_H-M   'P 1'
#
loop_
_entity.id
_entity.type
_entity.pdbx_description
1 polymer ?
#
loop_
_entity_poly.entity_id
_entity_poly.type
_entity_poly.pdbx_seq_one_letter_code
_entity_poly.pdbx_strand_id
1 'polypeptide(L)'
;LRWLYFICGLAGTAMIGTGLVIWLGKRQLKHAKTGVMPFELRLVEVLNIASMAGLVIAIAAFFWANRLLPVSFAERSGWEVQTFFIAWGLSLLHAILRRGRQGWVEQLSFGALLFIAIPLLNALTTPYHLGTSLARGDWAMAGFDLTCLASGVFLGWAAWKMQHRTAAQPKVERARSLTLKQEAH
;
A
#
# COMPACT_ATOMS: atom_id res chain seq x y z
N LEU A 1 -26.59 -11.20 4.11
CA LEU A 1 -25.97 -11.63 2.85
C LEU A 1 -24.87 -10.66 2.37
N ARG A 2 -25.08 -9.31 2.34
CA ARG A 2 -24.07 -8.33 1.87
C ARG A 2 -22.77 -8.42 2.66
N TRP A 3 -22.82 -8.48 3.99
CA TRP A 3 -21.65 -8.58 4.86
C TRP A 3 -20.88 -9.89 4.65
N LEU A 4 -21.59 -10.98 4.38
CA LEU A 4 -20.97 -12.27 4.11
C LEU A 4 -20.14 -12.21 2.82
N TYR A 5 -20.70 -11.68 1.74
CA TYR A 5 -19.96 -11.49 0.47
C TYR A 5 -18.76 -10.56 0.63
N PHE A 6 -18.91 -9.48 1.40
CA PHE A 6 -17.81 -8.56 1.67
C PHE A 6 -16.66 -9.26 2.42
N ILE A 7 -16.98 -10.00 3.48
CA ILE A 7 -15.98 -10.74 4.29
C ILE A 7 -15.30 -11.82 3.44
N CYS A 8 -16.06 -12.58 2.66
CA CYS A 8 -15.50 -13.60 1.76
C CYS A 8 -14.60 -12.98 0.69
N GLY A 9 -14.99 -11.86 0.10
CA GLY A 9 -14.17 -11.12 -0.86
C GLY A 9 -12.86 -10.62 -0.24
N LEU A 10 -12.93 -10.04 0.95
CA LEU A 10 -11.75 -9.57 1.68
C LEU A 10 -10.82 -10.73 2.05
N ALA A 11 -11.36 -11.84 2.56
CA ALA A 11 -10.60 -13.02 2.90
C ALA A 11 -9.94 -13.64 1.66
N GLY A 12 -10.65 -13.75 0.55
CA GLY A 12 -10.11 -14.25 -0.72
C GLY A 12 -8.97 -13.39 -1.25
N THR A 13 -9.14 -12.07 -1.24
CA THR A 13 -8.10 -11.12 -1.64
C THR A 13 -6.86 -11.22 -0.75
N ALA A 14 -7.05 -11.30 0.56
CA ALA A 14 -5.96 -11.47 1.52
C ALA A 14 -5.21 -12.80 1.30
N MET A 15 -5.93 -13.89 1.02
CA MET A 15 -5.36 -15.20 0.74
C MET A 15 -4.51 -15.20 -0.54
N ILE A 16 -4.99 -14.59 -1.62
CA ILE A 16 -4.25 -14.45 -2.88
C ILE A 16 -3.01 -13.58 -2.66
N GLY A 17 -3.16 -12.42 -2.03
CA GLY A 17 -2.05 -11.50 -1.77
C GLY A 17 -0.95 -12.12 -0.92
N THR A 18 -1.31 -12.75 0.20
CA THR A 18 -0.34 -13.44 1.07
C THR A 18 0.32 -14.62 0.37
N GLY A 19 -0.43 -15.38 -0.43
CA GLY A 19 0.08 -16.50 -1.23
C GLY A 19 1.16 -16.05 -2.22
N LEU A 20 0.92 -14.96 -2.96
CA LEU A 20 1.88 -14.39 -3.92
C LEU A 20 3.16 -13.91 -3.24
N VAL A 21 3.04 -13.21 -2.10
CA VAL A 21 4.21 -12.71 -1.35
C VAL A 21 5.05 -13.86 -0.80
N ILE A 22 4.42 -14.89 -0.22
CA ILE A 22 5.11 -16.06 0.31
C ILE A 22 5.78 -16.87 -0.81
N TRP A 23 5.09 -17.07 -1.92
CA TRP A 23 5.63 -17.79 -3.08
C TRP A 23 6.86 -17.08 -3.65
N LEU A 24 6.77 -15.76 -3.86
CA LEU A 24 7.88 -14.94 -4.33
C LEU A 24 9.07 -15.00 -3.38
N GLY A 25 8.84 -14.85 -2.08
CA GLY A 25 9.90 -14.91 -1.06
C GLY A 25 10.63 -16.25 -1.04
N LYS A 26 9.92 -17.38 -1.14
CA LYS A 26 10.53 -18.71 -1.23
C LYS A 26 11.39 -18.86 -2.49
N ARG A 27 10.93 -18.37 -3.63
CA ARG A 27 11.70 -18.41 -4.88
C ARG A 27 12.93 -17.50 -4.86
N GLN A 28 12.81 -16.32 -4.31
CA GLN A 28 13.95 -15.41 -4.13
C GLN A 28 15.03 -16.04 -3.25
N LEU A 29 14.67 -16.67 -2.14
CA LEU A 29 15.61 -17.39 -1.26
C LEU A 29 16.34 -18.54 -1.98
N LYS A 30 15.64 -19.28 -2.86
CA LYS A 30 16.25 -20.37 -3.64
C LYS A 30 17.29 -19.82 -4.63
N HIS A 31 17.03 -18.69 -5.30
CA HIS A 31 17.93 -18.12 -6.28
C HIS A 31 19.00 -17.21 -5.67
N ALA A 32 18.83 -16.74 -4.44
CA ALA A 32 19.86 -16.01 -3.70
C ALA A 32 21.16 -16.83 -3.52
N LYS A 33 21.04 -18.17 -3.50
CA LYS A 33 22.19 -19.08 -3.42
C LYS A 33 22.97 -19.20 -4.74
N THR A 34 22.33 -18.91 -5.87
CA THR A 34 22.93 -18.99 -7.22
C THR A 34 23.45 -17.65 -7.74
N GLY A 35 23.22 -16.55 -7.02
CA GLY A 35 23.72 -15.20 -7.34
C GLY A 35 23.01 -14.51 -8.52
N VAL A 36 22.17 -15.21 -9.29
CA VAL A 36 21.47 -14.67 -10.46
C VAL A 36 19.97 -14.65 -10.20
N MET A 37 19.36 -13.45 -10.20
CA MET A 37 17.90 -13.29 -10.17
C MET A 37 17.33 -13.38 -11.59
N PRO A 38 16.50 -14.40 -11.91
CA PRO A 38 15.83 -14.51 -13.20
C PRO A 38 14.94 -13.30 -13.47
N PHE A 39 14.83 -12.91 -14.73
CA PHE A 39 13.98 -11.79 -15.15
C PHE A 39 12.51 -11.99 -14.71
N GLU A 40 12.02 -13.22 -14.78
CA GLU A 40 10.66 -13.58 -14.38
C GLU A 40 10.36 -13.22 -12.91
N LEU A 41 11.29 -13.50 -11.99
CA LEU A 41 11.12 -13.16 -10.59
C LEU A 41 11.13 -11.64 -10.34
N ARG A 42 11.92 -10.91 -11.11
CA ARG A 42 11.94 -9.45 -11.07
C ARG A 42 10.61 -8.86 -11.55
N LEU A 43 10.07 -9.42 -12.62
CA LEU A 43 8.78 -9.01 -13.16
C LEU A 43 7.66 -9.25 -12.15
N VAL A 44 7.61 -10.45 -11.56
CA VAL A 44 6.59 -10.79 -10.54
C VAL A 44 6.71 -9.89 -9.31
N GLU A 45 7.91 -9.55 -8.88
CA GLU A 45 8.14 -8.63 -7.77
C GLU A 45 7.57 -7.23 -8.06
N VAL A 46 7.89 -6.67 -9.23
CA VAL A 46 7.38 -5.36 -9.67
C VAL A 46 5.86 -5.37 -9.78
N LEU A 47 5.30 -6.42 -10.39
CA LEU A 47 3.84 -6.55 -10.54
C LEU A 47 3.14 -6.68 -9.18
N ASN A 48 3.71 -7.39 -8.22
CA ASN A 48 3.16 -7.49 -6.87
C ASN A 48 3.14 -6.13 -6.16
N ILE A 49 4.22 -5.34 -6.26
CA ILE A 49 4.27 -4.00 -5.67
C ILE A 49 3.23 -3.10 -6.34
N ALA A 50 3.20 -3.08 -7.67
CA ALA A 50 2.29 -2.22 -8.42
C ALA A 50 0.82 -2.62 -8.27
N SER A 51 0.50 -3.92 -8.20
CA SER A 51 -0.89 -4.39 -8.05
C SER A 51 -1.42 -4.24 -6.63
N MET A 52 -0.59 -4.36 -5.60
CA MET A 52 -1.04 -4.27 -4.21
C MET A 52 -0.90 -2.84 -3.68
N ALA A 53 0.33 -2.31 -3.60
CA ALA A 53 0.56 -0.97 -3.06
C ALA A 53 0.20 0.14 -4.07
N GLY A 54 0.53 -0.06 -5.36
CA GLY A 54 0.22 0.91 -6.41
C GLY A 54 -1.28 1.08 -6.64
N LEU A 55 -2.08 0.03 -6.54
CA LEU A 55 -3.54 0.11 -6.64
C LEU A 55 -4.14 0.96 -5.51
N VAL A 56 -3.61 0.82 -4.29
CA VAL A 56 -4.03 1.64 -3.14
C VAL A 56 -3.76 3.12 -3.38
N ILE A 57 -2.59 3.46 -3.95
CA ILE A 57 -2.24 4.83 -4.34
C ILE A 57 -3.20 5.34 -5.41
N ALA A 58 -3.53 4.52 -6.41
CA ALA A 58 -4.45 4.89 -7.49
C ALA A 58 -5.87 5.17 -6.97
N ILE A 59 -6.36 4.38 -6.01
CA ILE A 59 -7.64 4.61 -5.34
C ILE A 59 -7.62 5.94 -4.57
N ALA A 60 -6.56 6.21 -3.83
CA ALA A 60 -6.41 7.50 -3.13
C ALA A 60 -6.39 8.66 -4.13
N ALA A 61 -5.64 8.55 -5.22
CA ALA A 61 -5.58 9.56 -6.27
C ALA A 61 -6.94 9.83 -6.93
N PHE A 62 -7.76 8.79 -7.13
CA PHE A 62 -9.15 8.93 -7.57
C PHE A 62 -9.98 9.76 -6.60
N PHE A 63 -9.90 9.49 -5.29
CA PHE A 63 -10.61 10.29 -4.29
C PHE A 63 -10.13 11.75 -4.24
N TRP A 64 -8.83 11.97 -4.42
CA TRP A 64 -8.27 13.33 -4.54
C TRP A 64 -8.80 14.03 -5.79
N ALA A 65 -8.80 13.38 -6.94
CA ALA A 65 -9.34 13.94 -8.18
C ALA A 65 -10.82 14.30 -8.02
N ASN A 66 -11.60 13.42 -7.40
CA ASN A 66 -13.03 13.66 -7.12
C ASN A 66 -13.28 14.91 -6.26
N ARG A 67 -12.34 15.30 -5.41
CA ARG A 67 -12.46 16.50 -4.57
C ARG A 67 -11.88 17.75 -5.21
N LEU A 68 -10.80 17.62 -5.96
CA LEU A 68 -10.09 18.75 -6.53
C LEU A 68 -10.65 19.23 -7.87
N LEU A 69 -11.27 18.32 -8.63
CA LEU A 69 -11.86 18.68 -9.93
C LEU A 69 -13.17 19.47 -9.72
N PRO A 70 -13.28 20.68 -10.29
CA PRO A 70 -14.49 21.49 -10.21
C PRO A 70 -15.70 20.76 -10.80
N VAL A 71 -16.89 20.98 -10.24
CA VAL A 71 -18.14 20.37 -10.71
C VAL A 71 -18.49 20.84 -12.14
N SER A 72 -18.06 22.04 -12.51
CA SER A 72 -18.27 22.63 -13.84
C SER A 72 -17.33 22.09 -14.92
N PHE A 73 -16.39 21.21 -14.56
CA PHE A 73 -15.41 20.71 -15.53
C PHE A 73 -16.05 19.73 -16.50
N ALA A 74 -15.92 20.02 -17.80
CA ALA A 74 -16.38 19.12 -18.84
C ALA A 74 -15.66 17.77 -18.75
N GLU A 75 -16.39 16.66 -18.88
CA GLU A 75 -15.84 15.28 -18.77
C GLU A 75 -15.14 14.94 -17.43
N ARG A 76 -15.59 15.56 -16.35
CA ARG A 76 -15.04 15.34 -15.00
C ARG A 76 -14.85 13.85 -14.67
N SER A 77 -15.85 13.01 -14.95
CA SER A 77 -15.79 11.57 -14.72
C SER A 77 -14.67 10.87 -15.48
N GLY A 78 -14.40 11.33 -16.71
CA GLY A 78 -13.28 10.83 -17.52
C GLY A 78 -11.94 11.17 -16.88
N TRP A 79 -11.77 12.41 -16.40
CA TRP A 79 -10.55 12.83 -15.73
C TRP A 79 -10.31 12.15 -14.38
N GLU A 80 -11.36 11.86 -13.62
CA GLU A 80 -11.26 11.08 -12.38
C GLU A 80 -10.70 9.68 -12.66
N VAL A 81 -11.22 9.00 -13.69
CA VAL A 81 -10.75 7.68 -14.12
C VAL A 81 -9.33 7.75 -14.71
N GLN A 82 -9.02 8.76 -15.52
CA GLN A 82 -7.66 8.95 -16.04
C GLN A 82 -6.65 9.16 -14.91
N THR A 83 -6.97 9.96 -13.89
CA THR A 83 -6.11 10.18 -12.73
C THR A 83 -5.80 8.86 -12.01
N PHE A 84 -6.79 7.98 -11.87
CA PHE A 84 -6.57 6.64 -11.31
C PHE A 84 -5.53 5.86 -12.13
N PHE A 85 -5.70 5.75 -13.45
CA PHE A 85 -4.79 4.97 -14.29
C PHE A 85 -3.40 5.60 -14.41
N ILE A 86 -3.31 6.94 -14.45
CA ILE A 86 -2.03 7.66 -14.43
C ILE A 86 -1.29 7.37 -13.12
N ALA A 87 -1.95 7.51 -11.98
CA ALA A 87 -1.35 7.24 -10.68
C ALA A 87 -0.90 5.78 -10.55
N TRP A 88 -1.70 4.83 -11.07
CA TRP A 88 -1.33 3.43 -11.10
C TRP A 88 -0.12 3.15 -12.01
N GLY A 89 -0.10 3.74 -13.20
CA GLY A 89 1.04 3.66 -14.12
C GLY A 89 2.32 4.25 -13.54
N LEU A 90 2.22 5.40 -12.85
CA LEU A 90 3.35 5.99 -12.13
C LEU A 90 3.84 5.11 -10.98
N SER A 91 2.93 4.45 -10.27
CA SER A 91 3.29 3.49 -9.22
C SER A 91 3.99 2.26 -9.80
N LEU A 92 3.58 1.77 -10.97
CA LEU A 92 4.28 0.71 -11.70
C LEU A 92 5.69 1.15 -12.11
N LEU A 93 5.83 2.35 -12.69
CA LEU A 93 7.13 2.91 -13.06
C LEU A 93 8.05 3.04 -11.83
N HIS A 94 7.53 3.54 -10.73
CA HIS A 94 8.26 3.62 -9.46
C HIS A 94 8.69 2.21 -8.98
N ALA A 95 7.82 1.19 -9.07
CA ALA A 95 8.15 -0.18 -8.69
C ALA A 95 9.25 -0.80 -9.57
N ILE A 96 9.35 -0.39 -10.85
CA ILE A 96 10.45 -0.79 -11.75
C ILE A 96 11.77 -0.17 -11.30
N LEU A 97 11.76 1.11 -10.90
CA LEU A 97 12.93 1.85 -10.48
C LEU A 97 13.38 1.49 -9.05
N ARG A 98 12.43 1.32 -8.15
CA ARG A 98 12.63 1.02 -6.72
C ARG A 98 12.06 -0.35 -6.37
N ARG A 99 12.83 -1.39 -6.67
CA ARG A 99 12.44 -2.78 -6.44
C ARG A 99 12.64 -3.20 -4.99
N GLY A 100 12.11 -4.35 -4.68
CA GLY A 100 12.29 -4.97 -3.39
C GLY A 100 11.55 -4.25 -2.28
N ARG A 101 12.11 -4.37 -1.12
CA ARG A 101 11.52 -3.84 0.09
C ARG A 101 11.39 -2.31 0.11
N GLN A 102 12.34 -1.61 -0.51
CA GLN A 102 12.29 -0.14 -0.57
C GLN A 102 11.05 0.31 -1.35
N GLY A 103 10.78 -0.30 -2.51
CA GLY A 103 9.57 0.00 -3.29
C GLY A 103 8.29 -0.22 -2.49
N TRP A 104 8.21 -1.31 -1.72
CA TRP A 104 7.08 -1.57 -0.81
C TRP A 104 6.91 -0.48 0.25
N VAL A 105 7.98 -0.17 0.97
CA VAL A 105 7.93 0.82 2.07
C VAL A 105 7.57 2.20 1.55
N GLU A 106 8.20 2.63 0.44
CA GLU A 106 7.96 3.94 -0.16
C GLU A 106 6.51 4.06 -0.65
N GLN A 107 5.98 3.07 -1.37
CA GLN A 107 4.60 3.11 -1.87
C GLN A 107 3.56 3.00 -0.75
N LEU A 108 3.76 2.12 0.23
CA LEU A 108 2.86 2.01 1.37
C LEU A 108 2.85 3.30 2.21
N SER A 109 4.01 3.91 2.43
CA SER A 109 4.11 5.20 3.15
C SER A 109 3.42 6.33 2.39
N PHE A 110 3.61 6.38 1.07
CA PHE A 110 2.95 7.39 0.23
C PHE A 110 1.43 7.18 0.18
N GLY A 111 0.98 5.93 0.03
CA GLY A 111 -0.44 5.58 0.12
C GLY A 111 -1.05 5.94 1.48
N ALA A 112 -0.32 5.67 2.57
CA ALA A 112 -0.73 6.06 3.92
C ALA A 112 -0.94 7.58 4.04
N LEU A 113 0.02 8.36 3.54
CA LEU A 113 -0.06 9.83 3.55
C LEU A 113 -1.28 10.32 2.77
N LEU A 114 -1.50 9.80 1.57
CA LEU A 114 -2.64 10.18 0.74
C LEU A 114 -3.98 9.87 1.43
N PHE A 115 -4.13 8.68 2.03
CA PHE A 115 -5.36 8.29 2.72
C PHE A 115 -5.62 9.11 3.98
N ILE A 116 -4.59 9.40 4.79
CA ILE A 116 -4.73 10.25 5.98
C ILE A 116 -5.10 11.69 5.59
N ALA A 117 -4.60 12.17 4.46
CA ALA A 117 -4.87 13.52 4.00
C ALA A 117 -6.27 13.69 3.36
N ILE A 118 -7.00 12.61 2.99
CA ILE A 118 -8.37 12.70 2.44
C ILE A 118 -9.35 13.40 3.40
N PRO A 119 -9.46 13.03 4.68
CA PRO A 119 -10.35 13.73 5.61
C PRO A 119 -9.97 15.19 5.82
N LEU A 120 -8.67 15.51 5.79
CA LEU A 120 -8.20 16.91 5.82
C LEU A 120 -8.64 17.67 4.57
N LEU A 121 -8.48 17.05 3.40
CA LEU A 121 -8.96 17.62 2.14
C LEU A 121 -10.48 17.84 2.16
N ASN A 122 -11.25 16.89 2.70
CA ASN A 122 -12.68 17.02 2.89
C ASN A 122 -13.02 18.22 3.79
N ALA A 123 -12.27 18.41 4.89
CA ALA A 123 -12.47 19.54 5.79
C ALA A 123 -12.19 20.91 5.15
N LEU A 124 -11.27 20.96 4.18
CA LEU A 124 -10.91 22.19 3.48
C LEU A 124 -11.83 22.49 2.29
N THR A 125 -12.40 21.46 1.65
CA THR A 125 -13.15 21.60 0.39
C THR A 125 -14.66 21.50 0.55
N THR A 126 -15.15 20.99 1.68
CA THR A 126 -16.59 20.76 1.90
C THR A 126 -17.04 21.21 3.29
N PRO A 127 -18.30 21.69 3.46
CA PRO A 127 -18.87 21.91 4.78
C PRO A 127 -19.20 20.62 5.54
N TYR A 128 -19.11 19.46 4.88
CA TYR A 128 -19.37 18.12 5.42
C TYR A 128 -18.06 17.42 5.75
N HIS A 129 -17.37 17.88 6.77
CA HIS A 129 -16.17 17.24 7.32
C HIS A 129 -16.51 16.37 8.52
N LEU A 130 -15.58 15.55 8.96
CA LEU A 130 -15.77 14.57 10.04
C LEU A 130 -16.48 15.16 11.28
N GLY A 131 -16.09 16.36 11.71
CA GLY A 131 -16.70 17.02 12.88
C GLY A 131 -18.16 17.38 12.69
N THR A 132 -18.52 17.95 11.54
CA THR A 132 -19.92 18.33 11.24
C THR A 132 -20.77 17.10 10.92
N SER A 133 -20.21 16.08 10.27
CA SER A 133 -20.92 14.83 9.98
C SER A 133 -21.26 14.05 11.24
N LEU A 134 -20.34 13.99 12.21
CA LEU A 134 -20.61 13.39 13.53
C LEU A 134 -21.66 14.18 14.31
N ALA A 135 -21.58 15.50 14.31
CA ALA A 135 -22.55 16.36 15.03
C ALA A 135 -23.97 16.27 14.44
N ARG A 136 -24.09 16.04 13.13
CA ARG A 136 -25.37 15.90 12.42
C ARG A 136 -25.91 14.48 12.35
N GLY A 137 -25.13 13.48 12.80
CA GLY A 137 -25.49 12.06 12.70
C GLY A 137 -25.40 11.52 11.27
N ASP A 138 -24.62 12.16 10.39
CA ASP A 138 -24.36 11.65 9.03
C ASP A 138 -23.26 10.57 9.07
N TRP A 139 -23.69 9.36 9.41
CA TRP A 139 -22.79 8.19 9.54
C TRP A 139 -22.14 7.76 8.22
N ALA A 140 -22.73 8.11 7.07
CA ALA A 140 -22.17 7.74 5.78
C ALA A 140 -20.88 8.52 5.50
N MET A 141 -20.92 9.82 5.65
CA MET A 141 -19.75 10.70 5.46
C MET A 141 -18.69 10.48 6.55
N ALA A 142 -19.13 10.42 7.82
CA ALA A 142 -18.22 10.14 8.93
C ALA A 142 -17.54 8.77 8.76
N GLY A 143 -18.29 7.75 8.34
CA GLY A 143 -17.76 6.41 8.07
C GLY A 143 -16.73 6.37 6.95
N PHE A 144 -16.92 7.16 5.89
CA PHE A 144 -15.93 7.29 4.82
C PHE A 144 -14.61 7.87 5.33
N ASP A 145 -14.66 9.00 6.04
CA ASP A 145 -13.47 9.64 6.59
C ASP A 145 -12.74 8.75 7.59
N LEU A 146 -13.48 8.06 8.48
CA LEU A 146 -12.92 7.10 9.42
C LEU A 146 -12.26 5.90 8.71
N THR A 147 -12.87 5.40 7.65
CA THR A 147 -12.29 4.31 6.85
C THR A 147 -11.00 4.75 6.17
N CYS A 148 -10.95 5.96 5.63
CA CYS A 148 -9.74 6.53 5.05
C CYS A 148 -8.62 6.66 6.10
N LEU A 149 -8.93 7.20 7.29
CA LEU A 149 -7.97 7.31 8.39
C LEU A 149 -7.47 5.92 8.83
N ALA A 150 -8.37 4.98 9.06
CA ALA A 150 -8.01 3.62 9.48
C ALA A 150 -7.12 2.92 8.44
N SER A 151 -7.45 3.08 7.14
CA SER A 151 -6.64 2.54 6.04
C SER A 151 -5.26 3.19 6.01
N GLY A 152 -5.18 4.51 6.13
CA GLY A 152 -3.90 5.22 6.15
C GLY A 152 -3.03 4.83 7.34
N VAL A 153 -3.60 4.72 8.54
CA VAL A 153 -2.88 4.25 9.74
C VAL A 153 -2.39 2.81 9.56
N PHE A 154 -3.23 1.93 9.03
CA PHE A 154 -2.85 0.54 8.76
C PHE A 154 -1.69 0.44 7.76
N LEU A 155 -1.74 1.18 6.65
CA LEU A 155 -0.67 1.22 5.64
C LEU A 155 0.63 1.79 6.22
N GLY A 156 0.55 2.86 7.00
CA GLY A 156 1.69 3.46 7.67
C GLY A 156 2.33 2.51 8.69
N TRP A 157 1.51 1.80 9.47
CA TRP A 157 1.98 0.78 10.38
C TRP A 157 2.65 -0.39 9.65
N ALA A 158 2.09 -0.84 8.53
CA ALA A 158 2.67 -1.89 7.70
C ALA A 158 4.04 -1.46 7.14
N ALA A 159 4.14 -0.25 6.60
CA ALA A 159 5.40 0.33 6.10
C ALA A 159 6.45 0.42 7.21
N TRP A 160 6.07 0.97 8.37
CA TRP A 160 6.93 1.08 9.55
C TRP A 160 7.44 -0.29 10.02
N LYS A 161 6.55 -1.27 10.15
CA LYS A 161 6.91 -2.64 10.55
C LYS A 161 7.85 -3.29 9.55
N MET A 162 7.65 -3.08 8.25
CA MET A 162 8.56 -3.55 7.22
C MET A 162 9.94 -2.88 7.34
N GLN A 163 9.99 -1.59 7.63
CA GLN A 163 11.24 -0.84 7.77
C GLN A 163 12.05 -1.30 8.97
N HIS A 164 11.42 -1.61 10.10
CA HIS A 164 12.11 -1.97 11.34
C HIS A 164 12.52 -3.45 11.42
N ARG A 165 11.84 -4.37 10.77
CA ARG A 165 12.18 -5.80 10.81
C ARG A 165 13.57 -6.12 10.24
N THR A 166 14.13 -5.33 9.34
CA THR A 166 15.46 -5.58 8.75
C THR A 166 16.59 -4.97 9.56
N ALA A 167 16.33 -3.98 10.40
CA ALA A 167 17.35 -3.47 11.31
C ALA A 167 17.76 -4.53 12.37
N ALA A 168 16.89 -5.52 12.63
CA ALA A 168 17.15 -6.59 13.61
C ALA A 168 17.91 -7.80 13.01
N GLN A 169 17.73 -8.11 11.72
CA GLN A 169 18.36 -9.29 11.10
C GLN A 169 19.90 -9.26 11.05
N PRO A 170 20.57 -8.16 10.66
CA PRO A 170 22.03 -8.15 10.61
C PRO A 170 22.70 -8.24 12.00
N LYS A 171 22.01 -7.83 13.06
CA LYS A 171 22.52 -7.98 14.44
C LYS A 171 22.52 -9.44 14.90
N VAL A 172 21.46 -10.18 14.58
CA VAL A 172 21.33 -11.60 14.97
C VAL A 172 22.34 -12.47 14.22
N GLU A 173 22.54 -12.21 12.93
CA GLU A 173 23.49 -12.95 12.10
C GLU A 173 24.95 -12.67 12.50
N ARG A 174 25.25 -11.43 12.86
CA ARG A 174 26.56 -11.03 13.38
C ARG A 174 26.85 -11.61 14.77
N ALA A 175 25.84 -11.68 15.64
CA ALA A 175 25.96 -12.32 16.96
C ALA A 175 26.17 -13.83 16.79
N ARG A 176 25.43 -14.48 15.90
CA ARG A 176 25.55 -15.92 15.60
C ARG A 176 26.91 -16.28 15.00
N SER A 177 27.45 -15.43 14.12
CA SER A 177 28.78 -15.65 13.54
C SER A 177 29.91 -15.47 14.55
N LEU A 178 29.73 -14.61 15.56
CA LEU A 178 30.69 -14.42 16.64
C LEU A 178 30.68 -15.61 17.61
N THR A 179 29.49 -16.14 17.97
CA THR A 179 29.40 -17.36 18.82
C THR A 179 29.99 -18.59 18.13
N LEU A 180 29.71 -18.78 16.83
CA LEU A 180 30.30 -19.92 16.08
C LEU A 180 31.83 -19.81 15.95
N LYS A 181 32.41 -18.61 15.93
CA LYS A 181 33.86 -18.42 15.95
C LYS A 181 34.49 -18.67 17.32
N GLN A 182 33.75 -18.41 18.41
CA GLN A 182 34.22 -18.71 19.77
C GLN A 182 34.17 -20.21 20.10
N GLU A 183 33.22 -20.95 19.54
CA GLU A 183 33.10 -22.41 19.72
C GLU A 183 34.12 -23.19 18.89
N ALA A 184 34.76 -22.57 17.89
CA ALA A 184 35.77 -23.19 17.01
C ALA A 184 37.21 -22.98 17.45
N HIS A 185 37.43 -22.28 18.56
CA HIS A 185 38.74 -22.10 19.23
C HIS A 185 38.74 -22.76 20.61
#